data_3017aef8d5158c46d5f681803738c5d7
#
_entry.id   3017aef8d5158c46d5f681803738c5d7
#
_cell.length_a   1.000
_cell.length_b   1.000
_cell.length_c   1.000
_cell.angle_alpha   90.00
_cell.angle_beta   90.00
_cell.angle_gamma   90.00
#
_symmetry.space_group_name_H-M   'P 1'
#
loop_
_entity.id
_entity.type
_entity.pdbx_description
1 polymer ?
#
loop_
_entity_poly.entity_id
_entity_poly.type
_entity_poly.pdbx_seq_one_letter_code
_entity_poly.pdbx_strand_id
1 'polypeptide(L)'
;PFSKFENGSMNSLMLTPIGIGIIGIYSVIVGVVILWPLSRLLRNSRWKRWMVSIVGFPLLAAPWAEEVWIAWHFNQACKDAGVKVVRQVEVEGYASGTNQYKRQSRNEAGPLFKDDQPHQLDFEKAGYRFYEDLLTDGGARHLERDGGQMMVTILDRPQARYHYKFLDPRQEVPIGRRLKKFGWQVIDSETNEIIGSHIQFKRYPSMAEGLWLQFFGPSLQICEGSAPKPPASLSPELRYSLYRYVLIPKK
;
A
#
# COMPACT_ATOMS: atom_id res chain seq x y z
N PRO A 1 1.84 19.33 8.74
CA PRO A 1 0.79 18.95 9.64
C PRO A 1 0.01 17.82 8.99
N PHE A 2 0.50 16.57 9.13
CA PHE A 2 -0.22 15.38 8.70
C PHE A 2 -1.20 15.04 9.81
N SER A 3 -2.48 15.23 9.52
CA SER A 3 -3.58 14.90 10.40
C SER A 3 -3.55 13.40 10.73
N LYS A 4 -3.63 13.10 12.02
CA LYS A 4 -4.02 11.80 12.57
C LYS A 4 -5.16 11.22 11.73
N PHE A 5 -4.89 10.16 10.98
CA PHE A 5 -5.94 9.27 10.54
C PHE A 5 -6.28 8.37 11.73
N GLU A 6 -7.22 8.82 12.53
CA GLU A 6 -7.90 7.98 13.51
C GLU A 6 -8.67 6.88 12.78
N ASN A 7 -8.46 5.68 13.28
CA ASN A 7 -9.29 4.49 13.17
C ASN A 7 -10.51 4.56 12.26
N GLY A 8 -10.47 3.76 11.16
CA GLY A 8 -11.61 3.03 10.61
C GLY A 8 -12.98 3.73 10.58
N SER A 9 -13.05 5.01 10.30
CA SER A 9 -14.31 5.64 9.93
C SER A 9 -14.69 5.07 8.56
N MET A 10 -15.77 4.27 8.51
CA MET A 10 -16.53 4.07 7.29
C MET A 10 -16.79 5.47 6.74
N ASN A 11 -15.98 5.88 5.74
CA ASN A 11 -16.21 7.14 5.07
C ASN A 11 -17.65 7.10 4.57
N SER A 12 -18.46 7.99 5.11
CA SER A 12 -19.86 8.17 4.72
C SER A 12 -19.92 8.19 3.19
N LEU A 13 -20.67 7.27 2.61
CA LEU A 13 -20.98 7.24 1.19
C LEU A 13 -21.64 8.58 0.83
N MET A 14 -20.86 9.55 0.40
CA MET A 14 -21.38 10.81 -0.10
C MET A 14 -21.82 10.62 -1.54
N LEU A 15 -23.12 10.44 -1.73
CA LEU A 15 -23.73 10.36 -3.04
C LEU A 15 -23.66 11.73 -3.72
N THR A 16 -23.13 11.75 -4.94
CA THR A 16 -23.17 12.96 -5.77
C THR A 16 -24.59 13.20 -6.31
N PRO A 17 -24.96 14.43 -6.67
CA PRO A 17 -26.22 14.69 -7.37
C PRO A 17 -26.39 13.85 -8.64
N ILE A 18 -25.30 13.62 -9.37
CA ILE A 18 -25.27 12.75 -10.56
C ILE A 18 -25.55 11.29 -10.15
N GLY A 19 -24.92 10.81 -9.09
CA GLY A 19 -25.18 9.47 -8.56
C GLY A 19 -26.64 9.27 -8.14
N ILE A 20 -27.25 10.27 -7.46
CA ILE A 20 -28.67 10.23 -7.11
C ILE A 20 -29.54 10.14 -8.37
N GLY A 21 -29.22 10.93 -9.40
CA GLY A 21 -29.93 10.89 -10.68
C GLY A 21 -29.84 9.52 -11.37
N ILE A 22 -28.65 8.93 -11.44
CA ILE A 22 -28.43 7.59 -12.03
C ILE A 22 -29.19 6.50 -11.26
N ILE A 23 -29.13 6.54 -9.92
CA ILE A 23 -29.89 5.59 -9.07
C ILE A 23 -31.39 5.76 -9.28
N GLY A 24 -31.85 7.00 -9.36
CA GLY A 24 -33.26 7.30 -9.64
C GLY A 24 -33.70 6.70 -10.97
N ILE A 25 -32.96 6.94 -12.05
CA ILE A 25 -33.24 6.40 -13.38
C ILE A 25 -33.21 4.87 -13.36
N TYR A 26 -32.17 4.27 -12.76
CA TYR A 26 -32.07 2.82 -12.62
C TYR A 26 -33.26 2.23 -11.86
N SER A 27 -33.65 2.83 -10.74
CA SER A 27 -34.78 2.40 -9.93
C SER A 27 -36.10 2.49 -10.70
N VAL A 28 -36.30 3.52 -11.50
CA VAL A 28 -37.46 3.67 -12.37
C VAL A 28 -37.48 2.59 -13.45
N ILE A 29 -36.33 2.31 -14.09
CA ILE A 29 -36.22 1.25 -15.10
C ILE A 29 -36.57 -0.11 -14.48
N VAL A 30 -35.96 -0.46 -13.34
CA VAL A 30 -36.25 -1.72 -12.64
C VAL A 30 -37.72 -1.78 -12.24
N GLY A 31 -38.28 -0.70 -11.73
CA GLY A 31 -39.70 -0.62 -11.32
C GLY A 31 -40.65 -0.81 -12.50
N VAL A 32 -40.44 -0.09 -13.59
CA VAL A 32 -41.36 -0.10 -14.74
C VAL A 32 -41.17 -1.33 -15.62
N VAL A 33 -39.91 -1.73 -15.90
CA VAL A 33 -39.64 -2.81 -16.88
C VAL A 33 -39.76 -4.21 -16.23
N ILE A 34 -39.41 -4.33 -14.95
CA ILE A 34 -39.35 -5.65 -14.30
C ILE A 34 -40.45 -5.82 -13.23
N LEU A 35 -40.52 -4.90 -12.27
CA LEU A 35 -41.41 -5.10 -11.10
C LEU A 35 -42.87 -4.87 -11.45
N TRP A 36 -43.19 -3.92 -12.32
CA TRP A 36 -44.57 -3.65 -12.73
C TRP A 36 -45.18 -4.83 -13.53
N PRO A 37 -44.56 -5.39 -14.59
CA PRO A 37 -45.08 -6.57 -15.27
C PRO A 37 -45.19 -7.79 -14.34
N LEU A 38 -44.14 -8.03 -13.50
CA LEU A 38 -44.14 -9.09 -12.52
C LEU A 38 -45.35 -8.96 -11.56
N SER A 39 -45.59 -7.75 -11.08
CA SER A 39 -46.71 -7.46 -10.19
C SER A 39 -48.07 -7.67 -10.85
N ARG A 40 -48.15 -7.45 -12.19
CA ARG A 40 -49.38 -7.63 -12.98
C ARG A 40 -49.63 -9.12 -13.23
N LEU A 41 -48.57 -9.87 -13.55
CA LEU A 41 -48.62 -11.33 -13.71
C LEU A 41 -49.09 -12.03 -12.42
N LEU A 42 -48.62 -11.57 -11.27
CA LEU A 42 -48.93 -12.13 -9.96
C LEU A 42 -50.18 -11.52 -9.31
N ARG A 43 -51.05 -10.85 -10.08
CA ARG A 43 -52.16 -10.05 -9.56
C ARG A 43 -53.09 -10.86 -8.63
N ASN A 44 -53.32 -12.14 -8.90
CA ASN A 44 -54.22 -13.03 -8.14
C ASN A 44 -53.49 -13.87 -7.08
N SER A 45 -52.17 -13.73 -6.91
CA SER A 45 -51.42 -14.55 -5.96
C SER A 45 -51.36 -13.90 -4.58
N ARG A 46 -51.64 -14.70 -3.52
CA ARG A 46 -51.42 -14.28 -2.12
C ARG A 46 -49.97 -13.95 -1.82
N TRP A 47 -49.04 -14.53 -2.60
CA TRP A 47 -47.59 -14.37 -2.47
C TRP A 47 -47.03 -13.19 -3.26
N LYS A 48 -47.89 -12.40 -3.93
CA LYS A 48 -47.46 -11.30 -4.80
C LYS A 48 -46.42 -10.37 -4.15
N ARG A 49 -46.70 -9.93 -2.92
CA ARG A 49 -45.79 -8.98 -2.20
C ARG A 49 -44.43 -9.59 -1.96
N TRP A 50 -44.41 -10.85 -1.51
CA TRP A 50 -43.17 -11.57 -1.24
C TRP A 50 -42.36 -11.80 -2.51
N MET A 51 -42.97 -12.25 -3.59
CA MET A 51 -42.27 -12.48 -4.87
C MET A 51 -41.71 -11.20 -5.47
N VAL A 52 -42.48 -10.11 -5.44
CA VAL A 52 -41.97 -8.80 -5.91
C VAL A 52 -40.81 -8.29 -5.05
N SER A 53 -40.85 -8.50 -3.72
CA SER A 53 -39.77 -8.11 -2.83
C SER A 53 -38.53 -8.97 -3.01
N ILE A 54 -38.65 -10.29 -3.13
CA ILE A 54 -37.55 -11.24 -3.32
C ILE A 54 -36.80 -10.95 -4.65
N VAL A 55 -37.52 -10.55 -5.69
CA VAL A 55 -36.88 -10.17 -6.97
C VAL A 55 -36.41 -8.72 -6.97
N GLY A 56 -37.22 -7.82 -6.44
CA GLY A 56 -36.95 -6.38 -6.48
C GLY A 56 -35.74 -5.97 -5.62
N PHE A 57 -35.63 -6.50 -4.41
CA PHE A 57 -34.52 -6.14 -3.51
C PHE A 57 -33.13 -6.49 -4.07
N PRO A 58 -32.86 -7.73 -4.55
CA PRO A 58 -31.59 -8.05 -5.17
C PRO A 58 -31.30 -7.21 -6.42
N LEU A 59 -32.30 -6.95 -7.26
CA LEU A 59 -32.10 -6.12 -8.46
C LEU A 59 -31.72 -4.69 -8.09
N LEU A 60 -32.41 -4.08 -7.12
CA LEU A 60 -32.08 -2.74 -6.67
C LEU A 60 -30.74 -2.69 -5.95
N ALA A 61 -30.34 -3.75 -5.25
CA ALA A 61 -29.07 -3.85 -4.55
C ALA A 61 -27.89 -4.24 -5.47
N ALA A 62 -28.17 -4.81 -6.66
CA ALA A 62 -27.12 -5.35 -7.56
C ALA A 62 -26.00 -4.38 -7.89
N PRO A 63 -26.24 -3.08 -8.18
CA PRO A 63 -25.14 -2.13 -8.46
C PRO A 63 -24.19 -1.93 -7.29
N TRP A 64 -24.65 -2.17 -6.05
CA TRP A 64 -23.90 -1.98 -4.82
C TRP A 64 -23.21 -3.24 -4.32
N ALA A 65 -23.68 -4.40 -4.76
CA ALA A 65 -23.21 -5.69 -4.25
C ALA A 65 -21.69 -5.86 -4.43
N GLU A 66 -21.15 -5.45 -5.57
CA GLU A 66 -19.72 -5.50 -5.84
C GLU A 66 -18.94 -4.59 -4.88
N GLU A 67 -19.40 -3.37 -4.67
CA GLU A 67 -18.73 -2.41 -3.81
C GLU A 67 -18.73 -2.84 -2.34
N VAL A 68 -19.86 -3.37 -1.86
CA VAL A 68 -19.94 -3.92 -0.50
C VAL A 68 -19.01 -5.12 -0.35
N TRP A 69 -18.98 -6.01 -1.34
CA TRP A 69 -18.08 -7.17 -1.34
C TRP A 69 -16.61 -6.76 -1.32
N ILE A 70 -16.21 -5.80 -2.17
CA ILE A 70 -14.82 -5.30 -2.23
C ILE A 70 -14.46 -4.57 -0.93
N ALA A 71 -15.36 -3.74 -0.39
CA ALA A 71 -15.13 -3.06 0.87
C ALA A 71 -14.96 -4.04 2.03
N TRP A 72 -15.75 -5.10 2.06
CA TRP A 72 -15.60 -6.17 3.06
C TRP A 72 -14.25 -6.86 2.96
N HIS A 73 -13.83 -7.27 1.74
CA HIS A 73 -12.51 -7.89 1.53
C HIS A 73 -11.36 -6.95 1.86
N PHE A 74 -11.48 -5.66 1.52
CA PHE A 74 -10.50 -4.64 1.89
C PHE A 74 -10.35 -4.54 3.41
N ASN A 75 -11.47 -4.45 4.13
CA ASN A 75 -11.46 -4.39 5.60
C ASN A 75 -10.87 -5.66 6.24
N GLN A 76 -11.09 -6.84 5.65
CA GLN A 76 -10.44 -8.06 6.11
C GLN A 76 -8.92 -8.03 5.86
N ALA A 77 -8.49 -7.64 4.66
CA ALA A 77 -7.08 -7.50 4.32
C ALA A 77 -6.38 -6.48 5.24
N CYS A 78 -7.05 -5.38 5.58
CA CYS A 78 -6.51 -4.35 6.47
C CYS A 78 -6.16 -4.85 7.88
N LYS A 79 -6.74 -5.95 8.33
CA LYS A 79 -6.37 -6.55 9.62
C LYS A 79 -4.93 -7.10 9.62
N ASP A 80 -4.44 -7.46 8.44
CA ASP A 80 -3.08 -7.97 8.24
C ASP A 80 -2.08 -6.87 7.85
N ALA A 81 -2.55 -5.62 7.70
CA ALA A 81 -1.70 -4.48 7.41
C ALA A 81 -0.84 -4.09 8.61
N GLY A 82 0.28 -3.44 8.33
CA GLY A 82 1.15 -2.86 9.33
C GLY A 82 2.54 -3.43 9.36
N VAL A 83 3.29 -3.02 10.35
CA VAL A 83 4.68 -3.42 10.58
C VAL A 83 4.72 -4.69 11.43
N LYS A 84 5.34 -5.74 10.89
CA LYS A 84 5.61 -7.00 11.59
C LYS A 84 7.12 -7.15 11.73
N VAL A 85 7.61 -7.17 12.96
CA VAL A 85 9.03 -7.41 13.27
C VAL A 85 9.15 -8.84 13.80
N VAL A 86 9.87 -9.70 13.07
CA VAL A 86 10.14 -11.07 13.48
C VAL A 86 11.30 -11.10 14.47
N ARG A 87 12.39 -10.42 14.12
CA ARG A 87 13.53 -10.22 15.01
C ARG A 87 14.23 -8.89 14.71
N GLN A 88 14.88 -8.34 15.73
CA GLN A 88 15.78 -7.20 15.59
C GLN A 88 17.23 -7.71 15.51
N VAL A 89 18.03 -7.06 14.68
CA VAL A 89 19.43 -7.42 14.48
C VAL A 89 20.31 -6.17 14.52
N GLU A 90 21.47 -6.28 15.16
CA GLU A 90 22.48 -5.20 15.15
C GLU A 90 23.31 -5.28 13.88
N VAL A 91 23.45 -4.16 13.17
CA VAL A 91 24.11 -4.10 11.88
C VAL A 91 24.99 -2.84 11.76
N GLU A 92 26.08 -2.92 11.00
CA GLU A 92 26.90 -1.77 10.65
C GLU A 92 26.29 -0.98 9.48
N GLY A 93 25.62 -1.69 8.57
CA GLY A 93 24.97 -1.11 7.40
C GLY A 93 23.95 -2.08 6.80
N TYR A 94 23.30 -1.64 5.73
CA TYR A 94 22.29 -2.44 5.03
C TYR A 94 22.22 -2.10 3.54
N ALA A 95 21.67 -3.03 2.75
CA ALA A 95 21.39 -2.79 1.34
C ALA A 95 19.93 -2.45 1.11
N SER A 96 19.65 -1.55 0.16
CA SER A 96 18.31 -1.19 -0.27
C SER A 96 18.09 -1.53 -1.73
N GLY A 97 17.00 -2.25 -2.00
CA GLY A 97 16.50 -2.52 -3.36
C GLY A 97 15.27 -1.70 -3.72
N THR A 98 14.95 -0.66 -2.94
CA THR A 98 13.79 0.20 -3.22
C THR A 98 14.02 1.11 -4.42
N ASN A 99 15.28 1.45 -4.68
CA ASN A 99 15.71 2.22 -5.82
C ASN A 99 16.69 1.37 -6.64
N GLN A 100 16.16 0.49 -7.47
CA GLN A 100 17.02 -0.29 -8.36
C GLN A 100 17.57 0.62 -9.46
N TYR A 101 18.84 0.97 -9.35
CA TYR A 101 19.53 1.74 -10.36
C TYR A 101 20.12 0.83 -11.44
N LYS A 102 20.00 1.24 -12.70
CA LYS A 102 20.78 0.61 -13.77
C LYS A 102 22.23 1.06 -13.64
N ARG A 103 23.17 0.13 -13.70
CA ARG A 103 24.62 0.42 -13.62
C ARG A 103 25.05 1.54 -14.57
N GLN A 104 24.43 1.63 -15.75
CA GLN A 104 24.76 2.64 -16.77
C GLN A 104 24.34 4.09 -16.43
N SER A 105 23.45 4.30 -15.49
CA SER A 105 22.94 5.67 -15.20
C SER A 105 23.60 6.37 -14.02
N ARG A 106 24.42 5.64 -13.19
CA ARG A 106 25.03 6.19 -11.98
C ARG A 106 26.34 5.50 -11.59
N ASN A 107 27.19 5.26 -12.57
CA ASN A 107 28.40 4.42 -12.43
C ASN A 107 29.65 5.17 -12.04
N GLU A 108 29.56 6.29 -11.43
CA GLU A 108 30.75 6.99 -11.02
C GLU A 108 31.08 6.59 -9.58
N ALA A 109 32.11 5.74 -9.45
CA ALA A 109 32.81 5.60 -8.18
C ALA A 109 33.51 6.93 -7.87
N GLY A 110 33.47 7.35 -6.61
CA GLY A 110 34.09 8.57 -6.19
C GLY A 110 33.32 9.33 -5.11
N PRO A 111 33.71 10.59 -4.86
CA PRO A 111 33.01 11.39 -3.86
C PRO A 111 31.57 11.71 -4.27
N LEU A 112 30.65 11.60 -3.30
CA LEU A 112 29.26 12.00 -3.49
C LEU A 112 29.16 13.52 -3.45
N PHE A 113 28.65 14.14 -4.50
CA PHE A 113 28.43 15.58 -4.53
C PHE A 113 27.17 15.95 -3.73
N LYS A 114 27.14 17.17 -3.15
CA LYS A 114 26.07 17.67 -2.29
C LYS A 114 24.68 17.67 -2.92
N ASP A 115 24.60 17.71 -4.25
CA ASP A 115 23.33 17.72 -5.00
C ASP A 115 22.74 16.31 -5.25
N ASP A 116 23.48 15.26 -4.92
CA ASP A 116 23.01 13.89 -5.00
C ASP A 116 22.12 13.56 -3.79
N GLN A 117 20.86 13.74 -3.98
CA GLN A 117 19.69 13.32 -3.20
C GLN A 117 19.86 13.20 -1.66
N PRO A 118 19.29 14.11 -0.87
CA PRO A 118 19.49 14.20 0.59
C PRO A 118 19.09 12.91 1.37
N HIS A 119 18.22 12.06 0.82
CA HIS A 119 17.83 10.81 1.45
C HIS A 119 18.92 9.73 1.45
N GLN A 120 19.93 9.81 0.59
CA GLN A 120 21.07 8.88 0.59
C GLN A 120 21.98 9.06 1.80
N LEU A 121 21.93 10.22 2.44
CA LEU A 121 22.71 10.52 3.65
C LEU A 121 21.94 10.24 4.95
N ASP A 122 20.67 9.82 4.85
CA ASP A 122 19.84 9.56 6.05
C ASP A 122 20.30 8.33 6.84
N PHE A 123 21.05 7.42 6.22
CA PHE A 123 21.59 6.27 6.91
C PHE A 123 22.61 6.66 8.00
N GLU A 124 23.47 7.67 7.76
CA GLU A 124 24.40 8.15 8.78
C GLU A 124 23.68 8.80 9.96
N LYS A 125 22.67 9.65 9.67
CA LYS A 125 21.84 10.25 10.72
C LYS A 125 21.11 9.19 11.55
N ALA A 126 20.87 8.03 10.96
CA ALA A 126 20.30 6.87 11.62
C ALA A 126 21.34 6.05 12.41
N GLY A 127 22.63 6.34 12.25
CA GLY A 127 23.73 5.69 12.97
C GLY A 127 24.35 4.50 12.23
N TYR A 128 24.02 4.27 10.96
CA TYR A 128 24.68 3.23 10.16
C TYR A 128 25.99 3.74 9.60
N ARG A 129 26.98 2.84 9.53
CA ARG A 129 28.30 3.13 8.99
C ARG A 129 28.31 3.22 7.47
N PHE A 130 27.58 2.29 6.81
CA PHE A 130 27.49 2.25 5.35
C PHE A 130 26.08 1.94 4.88
N TYR A 131 25.83 2.23 3.63
CA TYR A 131 24.58 1.95 2.92
C TYR A 131 24.86 1.47 1.51
N GLU A 132 24.08 0.52 1.02
CA GLU A 132 24.21 0.00 -0.33
C GLU A 132 22.89 0.16 -1.12
N ASP A 133 23.00 0.68 -2.34
CA ASP A 133 21.94 0.60 -3.33
C ASP A 133 22.13 -0.66 -4.17
N LEU A 134 21.15 -1.56 -4.20
CA LEU A 134 21.21 -2.74 -5.05
C LEU A 134 21.04 -2.36 -6.53
N LEU A 135 21.91 -2.88 -7.37
CA LEU A 135 21.89 -2.68 -8.81
C LEU A 135 21.07 -3.77 -9.49
N THR A 136 20.54 -3.48 -10.68
CA THR A 136 19.72 -4.43 -11.45
C THR A 136 20.49 -5.63 -11.97
N ASP A 137 21.81 -5.54 -12.02
CA ASP A 137 22.74 -6.61 -12.45
C ASP A 137 23.25 -7.48 -11.31
N GLY A 138 22.75 -7.26 -10.08
CA GLY A 138 23.16 -8.00 -8.89
C GLY A 138 24.34 -7.41 -8.14
N GLY A 139 24.94 -6.34 -8.63
CA GLY A 139 25.96 -5.57 -7.93
C GLY A 139 25.36 -4.61 -6.90
N ALA A 140 26.21 -3.81 -6.26
CA ALA A 140 25.80 -2.79 -5.32
C ALA A 140 26.63 -1.51 -5.49
N ARG A 141 25.96 -0.39 -5.21
CA ARG A 141 26.60 0.91 -5.03
C ARG A 141 26.76 1.14 -3.54
N HIS A 142 27.96 1.00 -3.04
CA HIS A 142 28.32 1.11 -1.62
C HIS A 142 28.67 2.56 -1.28
N LEU A 143 28.03 3.09 -0.25
CA LEU A 143 28.22 4.43 0.26
C LEU A 143 28.76 4.35 1.69
N GLU A 144 29.94 4.87 1.91
CA GLU A 144 30.60 4.94 3.21
C GLU A 144 31.37 6.26 3.33
N ARG A 145 31.53 6.77 4.55
CA ARG A 145 32.34 7.95 4.78
C ARG A 145 33.82 7.57 4.94
N ASP A 146 34.66 8.17 4.12
CA ASP A 146 36.12 8.07 4.21
C ASP A 146 36.75 9.45 4.29
N GLY A 147 37.64 9.66 5.27
CA GLY A 147 38.31 10.93 5.46
C GLY A 147 37.43 12.17 5.62
N GLY A 148 36.18 11.98 6.09
CA GLY A 148 35.18 13.05 6.26
C GLY A 148 34.31 13.32 5.01
N GLN A 149 34.63 12.71 3.87
CA GLN A 149 33.86 12.81 2.63
C GLN A 149 33.10 11.52 2.37
N MET A 150 31.87 11.64 1.82
CA MET A 150 31.08 10.48 1.41
C MET A 150 31.65 9.93 0.11
N MET A 151 32.05 8.66 0.15
CA MET A 151 32.61 7.94 -0.99
C MET A 151 31.60 6.95 -1.54
N VAL A 152 31.61 6.79 -2.84
CA VAL A 152 30.81 5.79 -3.56
C VAL A 152 31.75 4.78 -4.20
N THR A 153 31.55 3.50 -3.89
CA THR A 153 32.27 2.38 -4.48
C THR A 153 31.28 1.45 -5.18
N ILE A 154 31.62 1.00 -6.37
CA ILE A 154 30.79 0.01 -7.08
C ILE A 154 31.31 -1.38 -6.78
N LEU A 155 30.44 -2.22 -6.27
CA LEU A 155 30.73 -3.60 -5.90
C LEU A 155 30.03 -4.55 -6.87
N ASP A 156 30.67 -5.67 -7.20
CA ASP A 156 30.06 -6.73 -8.02
C ASP A 156 29.00 -7.51 -7.25
N ARG A 157 29.08 -7.51 -5.92
CA ARG A 157 28.09 -8.10 -5.03
C ARG A 157 27.89 -7.24 -3.80
N PRO A 158 26.67 -7.17 -3.24
CA PRO A 158 26.42 -6.51 -1.98
C PRO A 158 27.27 -7.13 -0.85
N GLN A 159 27.84 -6.30 0.02
CA GLN A 159 28.50 -6.71 1.25
C GLN A 159 27.50 -6.80 2.41
N ALA A 160 26.47 -5.97 2.37
CA ALA A 160 25.43 -5.98 3.40
C ALA A 160 24.68 -7.30 3.40
N ARG A 161 24.61 -7.94 4.57
CA ARG A 161 23.83 -9.15 4.77
C ARG A 161 22.33 -8.91 4.70
N TYR A 162 21.85 -7.77 5.18
CA TYR A 162 20.43 -7.47 5.29
C TYR A 162 19.97 -6.54 4.19
N HIS A 163 18.94 -6.98 3.45
CA HIS A 163 18.40 -6.27 2.29
C HIS A 163 17.00 -5.73 2.59
N TYR A 164 16.85 -4.42 2.49
CA TYR A 164 15.56 -3.73 2.53
C TYR A 164 15.05 -3.56 1.10
N LYS A 165 13.93 -4.18 0.77
CA LYS A 165 13.37 -4.15 -0.59
C LYS A 165 11.85 -4.16 -0.60
N PHE A 166 11.26 -3.85 -1.74
CA PHE A 166 9.84 -4.05 -1.95
C PHE A 166 9.44 -5.52 -1.81
N LEU A 167 8.21 -5.75 -1.35
CA LEU A 167 7.61 -7.08 -1.28
C LEU A 167 7.56 -7.76 -2.65
N ASP A 168 7.31 -6.99 -3.71
CA ASP A 168 7.32 -7.42 -5.10
C ASP A 168 8.03 -6.36 -5.96
N PRO A 169 8.86 -6.75 -6.94
CA PRO A 169 9.54 -5.82 -7.84
C PRO A 169 8.60 -4.91 -8.62
N ARG A 170 7.34 -5.32 -8.82
CA ARG A 170 6.29 -4.50 -9.44
C ARG A 170 5.65 -3.51 -8.47
N GLN A 171 6.09 -3.51 -7.22
CA GLN A 171 5.61 -2.69 -6.11
C GLN A 171 4.19 -3.02 -5.63
N GLU A 172 3.31 -3.57 -6.47
CA GLU A 172 1.93 -3.86 -6.11
C GLU A 172 1.50 -5.24 -6.60
N VAL A 173 1.07 -6.09 -5.67
CA VAL A 173 0.56 -7.44 -5.94
C VAL A 173 -0.96 -7.43 -5.95
N PRO A 174 -1.63 -7.80 -7.05
CA PRO A 174 -3.07 -7.98 -7.07
C PRO A 174 -3.49 -9.09 -6.11
N ILE A 175 -4.41 -8.81 -5.19
CA ILE A 175 -5.00 -9.78 -4.25
C ILE A 175 -6.49 -10.00 -4.49
N GLY A 176 -7.06 -9.28 -5.44
CA GLY A 176 -8.45 -9.34 -5.81
C GLY A 176 -8.81 -8.25 -6.81
N ARG A 177 -10.08 -8.20 -7.18
CA ARG A 177 -10.57 -7.17 -8.09
C ARG A 177 -10.43 -5.79 -7.42
N ARG A 178 -9.66 -4.89 -8.02
CA ARG A 178 -9.37 -3.54 -7.52
C ARG A 178 -8.67 -3.47 -6.16
N LEU A 179 -8.21 -4.62 -5.63
CA LEU A 179 -7.45 -4.70 -4.40
C LEU A 179 -6.01 -5.09 -4.71
N LYS A 180 -5.08 -4.34 -4.15
CA LYS A 180 -3.65 -4.62 -4.28
C LYS A 180 -2.98 -4.59 -2.91
N LYS A 181 -1.95 -5.43 -2.79
CA LYS A 181 -1.03 -5.48 -1.66
C LYS A 181 0.29 -4.88 -2.10
N PHE A 182 0.89 -4.07 -1.25
CA PHE A 182 2.24 -3.54 -1.47
C PHE A 182 2.94 -3.39 -0.13
N GLY A 183 4.23 -3.11 -0.17
CA GLY A 183 4.97 -2.93 1.06
C GLY A 183 6.45 -3.21 0.89
N TRP A 184 7.10 -3.28 2.02
CA TRP A 184 8.54 -3.47 2.13
C TRP A 184 8.84 -4.64 3.05
N GLN A 185 10.01 -5.23 2.86
CA GLN A 185 10.51 -6.31 3.70
C GLN A 185 12.01 -6.15 3.92
N VAL A 186 12.47 -6.64 5.07
CA VAL A 186 13.89 -6.80 5.37
C VAL A 186 14.17 -8.29 5.33
N ILE A 187 15.14 -8.68 4.49
CA ILE A 187 15.51 -10.08 4.26
C ILE A 187 16.96 -10.26 4.67
N ASP A 188 17.25 -11.34 5.34
CA ASP A 188 18.60 -11.86 5.53
C ASP A 188 19.02 -12.55 4.23
N SER A 189 20.01 -12.01 3.50
CA SER A 189 20.43 -12.50 2.19
C SER A 189 21.12 -13.87 2.22
N GLU A 190 21.66 -14.29 3.38
CA GLU A 190 22.28 -15.59 3.54
C GLU A 190 21.25 -16.71 3.71
N THR A 191 20.18 -16.44 4.48
CA THR A 191 19.16 -17.44 4.79
C THR A 191 17.88 -17.29 3.96
N ASN A 192 17.71 -16.17 3.24
CA ASN A 192 16.48 -15.74 2.57
C ASN A 192 15.28 -15.61 3.53
N GLU A 193 15.55 -15.47 4.84
CA GLU A 193 14.51 -15.29 5.85
C GLU A 193 14.02 -13.83 5.89
N ILE A 194 12.70 -13.65 5.93
CA ILE A 194 12.10 -12.33 6.14
C ILE A 194 12.11 -12.03 7.64
N ILE A 195 12.96 -11.08 8.06
CA ILE A 195 13.10 -10.70 9.47
C ILE A 195 12.20 -9.53 9.87
N GLY A 196 11.61 -8.85 8.90
CA GLY A 196 10.59 -7.84 9.11
C GLY A 196 9.84 -7.49 7.85
N SER A 197 8.60 -7.03 7.99
CA SER A 197 7.77 -6.60 6.87
C SER A 197 6.84 -5.45 7.26
N HIS A 198 6.59 -4.57 6.31
CA HIS A 198 5.54 -3.54 6.40
C HIS A 198 4.60 -3.73 5.23
N ILE A 199 3.41 -4.21 5.51
CA ILE A 199 2.41 -4.57 4.52
C ILE A 199 1.31 -3.52 4.54
N GLN A 200 0.94 -3.05 3.36
CA GLN A 200 -0.14 -2.12 3.14
C GLN A 200 -1.07 -2.66 2.06
N PHE A 201 -2.33 -2.25 2.12
CA PHE A 201 -3.33 -2.61 1.11
C PHE A 201 -3.91 -1.36 0.47
N LYS A 202 -4.17 -1.45 -0.84
CA LYS A 202 -4.80 -0.40 -1.63
C LYS A 202 -6.09 -0.92 -2.24
N ARG A 203 -7.16 -0.11 -2.13
CA ARG A 203 -8.39 -0.29 -2.87
C ARG A 203 -8.47 0.79 -3.93
N TYR A 204 -8.58 0.37 -5.19
CA TYR A 204 -8.77 1.28 -6.32
C TYR A 204 -10.26 1.51 -6.55
N PRO A 205 -10.70 2.76 -6.80
CA PRO A 205 -12.08 3.05 -7.12
C PRO A 205 -12.47 2.40 -8.45
N SER A 206 -13.76 2.06 -8.60
CA SER A 206 -14.31 1.66 -9.89
C SER A 206 -14.58 2.88 -10.77
N MET A 207 -14.78 2.63 -12.07
CA MET A 207 -15.30 3.67 -12.97
C MET A 207 -16.68 4.18 -12.50
N ALA A 208 -17.51 3.29 -11.96
CA ALA A 208 -18.80 3.63 -11.41
C ALA A 208 -18.67 4.51 -10.15
N GLU A 209 -17.80 4.15 -9.20
CA GLU A 209 -17.51 5.00 -8.04
C GLU A 209 -17.03 6.40 -8.47
N GLY A 210 -16.22 6.48 -9.52
CA GLY A 210 -15.81 7.76 -10.10
C GLY A 210 -16.99 8.63 -10.56
N LEU A 211 -18.01 8.04 -11.15
CA LEU A 211 -19.22 8.75 -11.60
C LEU A 211 -20.19 9.10 -10.45
N TRP A 212 -20.31 8.22 -9.44
CA TRP A 212 -21.31 8.33 -8.37
C TRP A 212 -20.85 9.19 -7.21
N LEU A 213 -19.53 9.27 -6.97
CA LEU A 213 -18.92 9.85 -5.79
C LEU A 213 -17.92 10.99 -6.12
N GLN A 214 -17.88 11.46 -7.35
CA GLN A 214 -16.75 12.21 -7.92
C GLN A 214 -16.50 13.62 -7.37
N PHE A 215 -17.45 14.29 -6.74
CA PHE A 215 -17.18 15.63 -6.16
C PHE A 215 -16.40 15.58 -4.84
N PHE A 216 -16.46 14.45 -4.14
CA PHE A 216 -15.70 14.15 -2.93
C PHE A 216 -15.15 12.72 -3.00
N GLY A 217 -14.86 12.28 -4.22
CA GLY A 217 -14.68 10.90 -4.61
C GLY A 217 -13.81 10.07 -3.70
N PRO A 218 -14.02 8.77 -3.65
CA PRO A 218 -13.11 7.89 -2.97
C PRO A 218 -11.78 8.00 -3.68
N SER A 219 -10.94 8.81 -3.10
CA SER A 219 -9.52 8.73 -3.30
C SER A 219 -9.14 7.27 -3.05
N LEU A 220 -8.12 6.82 -3.75
CA LEU A 220 -7.42 5.60 -3.44
C LEU A 220 -7.42 5.36 -1.91
N GLN A 221 -8.11 4.32 -1.46
CA GLN A 221 -8.10 3.96 -0.05
C GLN A 221 -6.85 3.15 0.25
N ILE A 222 -6.08 3.61 1.22
CA ILE A 222 -4.86 2.93 1.67
C ILE A 222 -5.04 2.58 3.14
N CYS A 223 -4.68 1.35 3.46
CA CYS A 223 -4.66 0.87 4.83
C CYS A 223 -3.21 0.51 5.15
N GLU A 224 -2.64 1.26 6.08
CA GLU A 224 -1.23 1.13 6.47
C GLU A 224 -1.04 0.25 7.71
N GLY A 225 -2.15 0.00 8.44
CA GLY A 225 -2.10 -0.74 9.70
C GLY A 225 -1.40 0.01 10.83
N SER A 226 -1.20 -0.67 11.93
CA SER A 226 -0.47 -0.14 13.08
C SER A 226 1.03 -0.37 12.93
N ALA A 227 1.82 0.66 13.20
CA ALA A 227 3.26 0.51 13.41
C ALA A 227 3.54 0.39 14.92
N PRO A 228 4.53 -0.41 15.34
CA PRO A 228 5.01 -0.39 16.72
C PRO A 228 5.51 1.02 17.07
N LYS A 229 5.48 1.37 18.36
CA LYS A 229 6.04 2.66 18.78
C LYS A 229 7.51 2.71 18.37
N PRO A 230 7.92 3.77 17.63
CA PRO A 230 9.32 3.90 17.24
C PRO A 230 10.19 4.03 18.50
N PRO A 231 11.42 3.53 18.45
CA PRO A 231 12.39 3.78 19.51
C PRO A 231 12.49 5.28 19.80
N ALA A 232 12.55 5.65 21.07
CA ALA A 232 12.57 7.06 21.49
C ALA A 232 13.80 7.84 20.95
N SER A 233 14.85 7.13 20.57
CA SER A 233 16.08 7.68 19.99
C SER A 233 15.95 8.13 18.54
N LEU A 234 14.85 7.79 17.85
CA LEU A 234 14.66 8.17 16.44
C LEU A 234 14.00 9.55 16.31
N SER A 235 14.58 10.41 15.47
CA SER A 235 13.95 11.69 15.13
C SER A 235 12.57 11.47 14.47
N PRO A 236 11.62 12.40 14.62
CA PRO A 236 10.27 12.26 14.08
C PRO A 236 10.23 11.99 12.57
N GLU A 237 11.16 12.57 11.81
CA GLU A 237 11.25 12.45 10.36
C GLU A 237 11.63 11.03 9.91
N LEU A 238 12.32 10.30 10.78
CA LEU A 238 12.88 8.98 10.51
C LEU A 238 11.99 7.82 10.98
N ARG A 239 10.81 8.11 11.54
CA ARG A 239 9.95 7.13 12.24
C ARG A 239 9.19 6.15 11.32
N TYR A 240 9.19 6.39 10.00
CA TYR A 240 8.31 5.65 9.09
C TYR A 240 8.98 4.55 8.27
N SER A 241 10.28 4.33 8.44
CA SER A 241 10.99 3.32 7.64
C SER A 241 11.09 2.00 8.37
N LEU A 242 10.56 0.91 7.78
CA LEU A 242 10.56 -0.44 8.34
C LEU A 242 11.94 -0.89 8.81
N TYR A 243 13.00 -0.63 8.03
CA TYR A 243 14.34 -1.11 8.36
C TYR A 243 14.80 -0.66 9.75
N ARG A 244 14.33 0.49 10.26
CA ARG A 244 14.69 1.05 11.57
C ARG A 244 14.06 0.30 12.75
N TYR A 245 12.98 -0.42 12.51
CA TYR A 245 12.39 -1.28 13.53
C TYR A 245 13.07 -2.64 13.60
N VAL A 246 13.77 -3.04 12.56
CA VAL A 246 14.36 -4.36 12.38
C VAL A 246 15.87 -4.32 12.50
N LEU A 247 16.51 -3.34 11.84
CA LEU A 247 17.97 -3.16 11.81
C LEU A 247 18.38 -2.11 12.82
N ILE A 248 19.10 -2.51 13.84
CA ILE A 248 19.60 -1.59 14.88
C ILE A 248 21.05 -1.25 14.55
N PRO A 249 21.41 0.05 14.47
CA PRO A 249 22.79 0.43 14.22
C PRO A 249 23.71 -0.08 15.33
N LYS A 250 24.78 -0.73 14.96
CA LYS A 250 25.82 -1.17 15.89
C LYS A 250 26.57 0.05 16.42
N LYS A 251 26.64 0.19 17.74
CA LYS A 251 27.34 1.29 18.41
C LYS A 251 28.84 1.15 18.34
#